data_563920cb67c5cabf0af437f661e1876d
#
_entry.id   563920cb67c5cabf0af437f661e1876d
#
_cell.length_a   1.000
_cell.length_b   1.000
_cell.length_c   1.000
_cell.angle_alpha   90.00
_cell.angle_beta   90.00
_cell.angle_gamma   90.00
#
_symmetry.space_group_name_H-M   'P 1'
#
loop_
_entity.id
_entity.type
_entity.pdbx_description
1 polymer ?
#
loop_
_entity_poly.entity_id
_entity_poly.type
_entity_poly.pdbx_seq_one_letter_code
_entity_poly.pdbx_strand_id
1 'polypeptide(L)'
;MKNVTALLRDSMKVKPASKRGARQKTSTPKGVTRLNYNENNYGPAPEVTKLLIDSIGRVNEYQDFFAIDLKQKIADFYGLDKTAETASETNEFGEGSKPEDYVIIGAGSSAVIDMLGEIFINPGDEVVYCMPSYESFPDMVNDYGGKRVEIPLTADYHFDLDGMYEAVTEKTKLVVVVNPNNPTGTYINGAKIEEFIRKVHEKAARLHPDDDQDVVVIVDEAYYEYVDDPTHYSMIEMIQKGYDRPLIVQRTFSKAYGLAGLRIGYAITQPALADAIMKACQAWNYSGPGLLACEAALDYQDYIKKVKALNIENRNYVADELKQLGFEVVPPAANFIFFGIPENATAEQREKMDPVRVKNELAERKIMIGAPNGHNRVSIGTAEECKLFIAAMKEIVR
;
A
#
# COMPACT_ATOMS: atom_id res chain seq x y z
N MET A 1 -9.67 37.28 -5.85
CA MET A 1 -9.02 37.08 -4.53
C MET A 1 -7.56 37.47 -4.65
N LYS A 2 -7.05 38.38 -3.82
CA LYS A 2 -5.69 38.92 -3.96
C LYS A 2 -4.58 37.94 -3.59
N ASN A 3 -4.79 37.02 -2.66
CA ASN A 3 -3.78 36.00 -2.29
C ASN A 3 -4.43 34.82 -1.56
N VAL A 4 -4.79 33.77 -2.30
CA VAL A 4 -5.39 32.54 -1.72
C VAL A 4 -4.39 31.80 -0.82
N THR A 5 -3.09 31.86 -1.15
CA THR A 5 -2.03 31.18 -0.38
C THR A 5 -1.97 31.68 1.07
N ALA A 6 -2.30 32.97 1.32
CA ALA A 6 -2.33 33.53 2.68
C ALA A 6 -3.42 32.92 3.56
N LEU A 7 -4.43 32.26 2.97
CA LEU A 7 -5.54 31.61 3.69
C LEU A 7 -5.25 30.14 4.03
N LEU A 8 -4.18 29.58 3.49
CA LEU A 8 -3.82 28.18 3.73
C LEU A 8 -3.09 28.04 5.07
N ARG A 9 -3.25 26.91 5.74
CA ARG A 9 -2.37 26.53 6.85
C ARG A 9 -0.94 26.33 6.34
N ASP A 10 0.06 26.51 7.21
CA ASP A 10 1.46 26.62 6.80
C ASP A 10 1.98 25.38 6.08
N SER A 11 1.62 24.18 6.53
CA SER A 11 1.97 22.92 5.85
C SER A 11 1.46 22.84 4.40
N MET A 12 0.33 23.48 4.10
CA MET A 12 -0.25 23.51 2.76
C MET A 12 0.32 24.60 1.86
N LYS A 13 0.99 25.61 2.43
CA LYS A 13 1.65 26.67 1.67
C LYS A 13 2.90 26.18 0.93
N VAL A 14 3.61 25.20 1.52
CA VAL A 14 4.84 24.64 0.96
C VAL A 14 4.57 23.45 0.04
N LYS A 15 3.36 22.88 0.08
CA LYS A 15 2.97 21.79 -0.81
C LYS A 15 2.96 22.26 -2.26
N PRO A 16 3.68 21.61 -3.18
CA PRO A 16 3.62 21.99 -4.59
C PRO A 16 2.17 21.92 -5.07
N ALA A 17 1.77 22.89 -5.87
CA ALA A 17 0.45 22.87 -6.48
C ALA A 17 0.20 21.48 -7.05
N SER A 18 -0.88 20.84 -6.61
CA SER A 18 -1.21 19.50 -7.08
C SER A 18 -1.15 19.52 -8.61
N LYS A 19 -0.52 18.55 -9.25
CA LYS A 19 -0.47 18.37 -10.71
C LYS A 19 -1.87 18.28 -11.36
N ARG A 20 -2.93 18.61 -10.62
CA ARG A 20 -4.31 18.77 -11.09
C ARG A 20 -4.45 19.77 -12.27
N GLY A 21 -3.40 20.55 -12.55
CA GLY A 21 -3.32 21.41 -13.74
C GLY A 21 -3.16 20.65 -15.07
N ALA A 22 -2.55 19.48 -15.06
CA ALA A 22 -2.59 18.59 -16.20
C ALA A 22 -3.93 17.85 -16.17
N ARG A 23 -4.96 18.39 -16.78
CA ARG A 23 -6.24 17.71 -17.03
C ARG A 23 -6.00 16.48 -17.93
N GLN A 24 -5.36 15.45 -17.42
CA GLN A 24 -5.47 14.15 -18.03
C GLN A 24 -6.92 13.72 -17.87
N LYS A 25 -7.58 13.46 -18.99
CA LYS A 25 -8.90 12.83 -18.97
C LYS A 25 -8.75 11.54 -18.17
N THR A 26 -9.39 11.45 -17.02
CA THR A 26 -9.33 10.29 -16.12
C THR A 26 -10.01 9.05 -16.69
N SER A 27 -10.83 9.21 -17.74
CA SER A 27 -11.36 8.09 -18.50
C SER A 27 -10.29 7.56 -19.44
N THR A 28 -9.81 6.35 -19.18
CA THR A 28 -8.93 5.65 -20.12
C THR A 28 -9.64 5.50 -21.45
N PRO A 29 -9.10 5.99 -22.57
CA PRO A 29 -9.69 5.79 -23.87
C PRO A 29 -9.86 4.28 -24.15
N LYS A 30 -10.92 3.90 -24.86
CA LYS A 30 -11.09 2.49 -25.31
C LYS A 30 -9.85 2.03 -26.07
N GLY A 31 -9.39 0.83 -25.81
CA GLY A 31 -8.24 0.22 -26.48
C GLY A 31 -6.87 0.66 -25.95
N VAL A 32 -6.81 1.20 -24.74
CA VAL A 32 -5.55 1.46 -24.01
C VAL A 32 -5.30 0.34 -23.01
N THR A 33 -4.12 -0.25 -23.07
CA THR A 33 -3.64 -1.24 -22.10
C THR A 33 -3.06 -0.52 -20.89
N ARG A 34 -3.67 -0.70 -19.71
CA ARG A 34 -3.30 0.00 -18.47
C ARG A 34 -2.40 -0.89 -17.61
N LEU A 35 -1.11 -0.59 -17.61
CA LEU A 35 -0.10 -1.29 -16.81
C LEU A 35 0.68 -0.31 -15.90
N ASN A 36 0.00 0.73 -15.37
CA ASN A 36 0.64 1.81 -14.63
C ASN A 36 0.16 2.00 -13.18
N TYR A 37 -0.96 1.38 -12.76
CA TYR A 37 -1.55 1.58 -11.43
C TYR A 37 -1.54 0.35 -10.54
N ASN A 38 -0.86 -0.72 -10.96
CA ASN A 38 -0.79 -1.98 -10.22
C ASN A 38 -2.20 -2.54 -9.93
N GLU A 39 -3.08 -2.43 -10.93
CA GLU A 39 -4.44 -2.98 -10.88
C GLU A 39 -4.40 -4.48 -11.14
N ASN A 40 -5.43 -5.21 -10.73
CA ASN A 40 -5.68 -6.58 -11.13
C ASN A 40 -6.53 -6.58 -12.40
N ASN A 41 -5.91 -6.81 -13.56
CA ASN A 41 -6.58 -6.76 -14.86
C ASN A 41 -7.53 -7.97 -15.11
N TYR A 42 -7.50 -9.00 -14.25
CA TYR A 42 -8.51 -10.06 -14.26
C TYR A 42 -9.83 -9.63 -13.60
N GLY A 43 -9.83 -8.49 -12.87
CA GLY A 43 -10.98 -7.98 -12.14
C GLY A 43 -11.28 -8.75 -10.85
N PRO A 44 -12.42 -8.46 -10.20
CA PRO A 44 -12.87 -9.19 -9.00
C PRO A 44 -13.44 -10.57 -9.36
N ALA A 45 -13.69 -11.40 -8.35
CA ALA A 45 -14.38 -12.68 -8.53
C ALA A 45 -15.73 -12.47 -9.23
N PRO A 46 -16.13 -13.36 -10.15
CA PRO A 46 -17.39 -13.23 -10.90
C PRO A 46 -18.61 -13.07 -10.02
N GLU A 47 -18.64 -13.76 -8.88
CA GLU A 47 -19.72 -13.71 -7.89
C GLU A 47 -19.81 -12.33 -7.24
N VAL A 48 -18.66 -11.71 -6.93
CA VAL A 48 -18.58 -10.35 -6.39
C VAL A 48 -19.08 -9.35 -7.45
N THR A 49 -18.71 -9.55 -8.72
CA THR A 49 -19.22 -8.72 -9.81
C THR A 49 -20.74 -8.82 -9.94
N LYS A 50 -21.30 -10.03 -9.82
CA LYS A 50 -22.75 -10.25 -9.85
C LYS A 50 -23.43 -9.54 -8.65
N LEU A 51 -22.90 -9.70 -7.45
CA LEU A 51 -23.41 -9.02 -6.25
C LEU A 51 -23.44 -7.49 -6.43
N LEU A 52 -22.40 -6.91 -6.99
CA LEU A 52 -22.34 -5.47 -7.30
C LEU A 52 -23.46 -5.04 -8.24
N ILE A 53 -23.69 -5.78 -9.32
CA ILE A 53 -24.76 -5.51 -10.29
C ILE A 53 -26.13 -5.57 -9.60
N ASP A 54 -26.35 -6.58 -8.78
CA ASP A 54 -27.60 -6.78 -8.06
C ASP A 54 -27.86 -5.69 -6.99
N SER A 55 -26.77 -5.11 -6.42
CA SER A 55 -26.85 -4.08 -5.38
C SER A 55 -27.00 -2.65 -5.88
N ILE A 56 -26.75 -2.41 -7.18
CA ILE A 56 -26.70 -1.03 -7.71
C ILE A 56 -28.04 -0.28 -7.60
N GLY A 57 -29.14 -0.99 -7.52
CA GLY A 57 -30.47 -0.39 -7.31
C GLY A 57 -30.68 0.26 -5.94
N ARG A 58 -29.77 0.03 -4.99
CA ARG A 58 -29.86 0.53 -3.60
C ARG A 58 -28.85 1.64 -3.28
N VAL A 59 -28.21 2.24 -4.28
CA VAL A 59 -27.22 3.32 -4.06
C VAL A 59 -27.81 4.61 -3.48
N ASN A 60 -29.15 4.73 -3.39
CA ASN A 60 -29.85 5.81 -2.73
C ASN A 60 -29.94 5.64 -1.18
N GLU A 61 -29.54 4.48 -0.68
CA GLU A 61 -29.57 4.19 0.77
C GLU A 61 -28.18 4.44 1.36
N TYR A 62 -28.15 5.00 2.58
CA TYR A 62 -26.91 5.07 3.35
C TYR A 62 -26.50 3.68 3.84
N GLN A 63 -25.22 3.42 3.81
CA GLN A 63 -24.61 2.22 4.35
C GLN A 63 -24.44 2.30 5.87
N ASP A 64 -24.01 1.19 6.47
CA ASP A 64 -23.55 1.18 7.84
C ASP A 64 -22.40 2.17 8.04
N PHE A 65 -22.61 3.12 8.95
CA PHE A 65 -21.63 4.18 9.25
C PHE A 65 -20.31 3.63 9.79
N PHE A 66 -20.36 2.59 10.59
CA PHE A 66 -19.18 1.99 11.23
C PHE A 66 -18.59 0.81 10.45
N ALA A 67 -19.24 0.38 9.37
CA ALA A 67 -18.86 -0.79 8.58
C ALA A 67 -18.71 -2.07 9.43
N ILE A 68 -19.61 -2.27 10.40
CA ILE A 68 -19.50 -3.35 11.40
C ILE A 68 -19.47 -4.72 10.73
N ASP A 69 -20.35 -4.98 9.75
CA ASP A 69 -20.41 -6.28 9.07
C ASP A 69 -19.07 -6.61 8.38
N LEU A 70 -18.47 -5.64 7.67
CA LEU A 70 -17.18 -5.82 7.04
C LEU A 70 -16.05 -5.98 8.08
N LYS A 71 -16.05 -5.20 9.16
CA LYS A 71 -15.07 -5.34 10.25
C LYS A 71 -15.15 -6.72 10.89
N GLN A 72 -16.34 -7.20 11.22
CA GLN A 72 -16.54 -8.54 11.75
C GLN A 72 -16.04 -9.61 10.76
N LYS A 73 -16.38 -9.48 9.48
CA LYS A 73 -15.93 -10.42 8.45
C LYS A 73 -14.40 -10.45 8.31
N ILE A 74 -13.74 -9.30 8.41
CA ILE A 74 -12.26 -9.22 8.42
C ILE A 74 -11.72 -9.86 9.69
N ALA A 75 -12.31 -9.59 10.85
CA ALA A 75 -11.89 -10.17 12.12
C ALA A 75 -12.01 -11.70 12.11
N ASP A 76 -13.11 -12.24 11.60
CA ASP A 76 -13.33 -13.68 11.42
C ASP A 76 -12.31 -14.29 10.47
N PHE A 77 -12.05 -13.61 9.34
CA PHE A 77 -11.08 -14.05 8.33
C PHE A 77 -9.66 -14.21 8.91
N TYR A 78 -9.28 -13.34 9.83
CA TYR A 78 -7.98 -13.41 10.53
C TYR A 78 -8.04 -14.15 11.87
N GLY A 79 -9.20 -14.63 12.31
CA GLY A 79 -9.34 -15.36 13.58
C GLY A 79 -9.04 -14.48 14.81
N LEU A 80 -9.42 -13.21 14.76
CA LEU A 80 -9.19 -12.25 15.85
C LEU A 80 -10.13 -12.46 17.04
N ASP A 81 -11.15 -13.33 16.92
CA ASP A 81 -12.03 -13.79 18.00
C ASP A 81 -11.23 -14.35 19.17
N LYS A 82 -10.26 -15.23 18.89
CA LYS A 82 -9.40 -15.83 19.92
C LYS A 82 -8.48 -14.79 20.58
N THR A 83 -8.05 -13.78 19.83
CA THR A 83 -7.25 -12.68 20.37
C THR A 83 -8.07 -11.83 21.30
N ALA A 84 -9.30 -11.49 20.92
CA ALA A 84 -10.23 -10.71 21.76
C ALA A 84 -10.62 -11.43 23.07
N GLU A 85 -10.85 -12.76 23.02
CA GLU A 85 -11.15 -13.58 24.22
C GLU A 85 -10.03 -13.57 25.27
N THR A 86 -8.78 -13.40 24.83
CA THR A 86 -7.59 -13.39 25.70
C THR A 86 -7.12 -11.99 26.08
N ALA A 87 -7.65 -10.94 25.44
CA ALA A 87 -7.28 -9.56 25.71
C ALA A 87 -7.79 -9.12 27.08
N SER A 88 -6.91 -8.45 27.84
CA SER A 88 -7.26 -7.85 29.13
C SER A 88 -7.82 -6.43 28.97
N GLU A 89 -7.83 -5.88 27.77
CA GLU A 89 -8.27 -4.53 27.49
C GLU A 89 -9.80 -4.44 27.50
N THR A 90 -10.31 -3.37 28.09
CA THR A 90 -11.73 -2.98 28.03
C THR A 90 -11.86 -1.73 27.17
N ASN A 91 -12.97 -1.62 26.43
CA ASN A 91 -13.33 -0.40 25.71
C ASN A 91 -13.69 0.75 26.69
N GLU A 92 -13.93 1.95 26.17
CA GLU A 92 -14.31 3.12 26.98
C GLU A 92 -15.59 2.93 27.80
N PHE A 93 -16.41 1.90 27.52
CA PHE A 93 -17.62 1.53 28.29
C PHE A 93 -17.34 0.45 29.33
N GLY A 94 -16.10 -0.02 29.49
CA GLY A 94 -15.73 -1.07 30.45
C GLY A 94 -16.07 -2.49 29.96
N GLU A 95 -16.45 -2.67 28.71
CA GLU A 95 -16.70 -3.97 28.09
C GLU A 95 -15.37 -4.54 27.52
N GLY A 96 -15.23 -5.87 27.50
CA GLY A 96 -14.09 -6.52 26.83
C GLY A 96 -14.08 -6.21 25.34
N SER A 97 -12.88 -6.16 24.77
CA SER A 97 -12.71 -5.90 23.34
C SER A 97 -13.39 -6.96 22.50
N LYS A 98 -14.05 -6.54 21.42
CA LYS A 98 -14.67 -7.42 20.43
C LYS A 98 -13.73 -7.62 19.24
N PRO A 99 -13.89 -8.70 18.45
CA PRO A 99 -13.03 -8.97 17.29
C PRO A 99 -12.98 -7.81 16.28
N GLU A 100 -14.11 -7.17 16.03
CA GLU A 100 -14.21 -6.03 15.09
C GLU A 100 -13.51 -4.76 15.57
N ASP A 101 -13.22 -4.63 16.87
CA ASP A 101 -12.53 -3.49 17.46
C ASP A 101 -11.05 -3.43 17.03
N TYR A 102 -10.49 -4.54 16.55
CA TYR A 102 -9.13 -4.59 15.98
C TYR A 102 -9.06 -4.01 14.57
N VAL A 103 -10.18 -3.72 13.90
CA VAL A 103 -10.23 -3.42 12.47
C VAL A 103 -10.59 -1.95 12.24
N ILE A 104 -9.76 -1.30 11.44
CA ILE A 104 -9.99 0.05 10.92
C ILE A 104 -10.38 -0.05 9.44
N ILE A 105 -11.45 0.62 9.02
CA ILE A 105 -11.82 0.74 7.60
C ILE A 105 -11.53 2.16 7.12
N GLY A 106 -11.04 2.28 5.88
CA GLY A 106 -10.81 3.57 5.22
C GLY A 106 -11.35 3.59 3.78
N ALA A 107 -11.63 4.77 3.27
CA ALA A 107 -11.95 4.99 1.86
C ALA A 107 -10.72 4.73 0.96
N GLY A 108 -10.30 3.47 0.90
CA GLY A 108 -9.00 2.97 0.46
C GLY A 108 -7.95 3.07 1.57
N SER A 109 -6.87 2.30 1.45
CA SER A 109 -5.74 2.36 2.40
C SER A 109 -5.11 3.76 2.50
N SER A 110 -5.22 4.58 1.46
CA SER A 110 -4.76 5.98 1.49
C SER A 110 -5.50 6.83 2.53
N ALA A 111 -6.79 6.57 2.80
CA ALA A 111 -7.52 7.27 3.84
C ALA A 111 -7.07 6.83 5.24
N VAL A 112 -6.67 5.56 5.41
CA VAL A 112 -6.05 5.10 6.65
C VAL A 112 -4.74 5.86 6.89
N ILE A 113 -3.87 6.00 5.87
CA ILE A 113 -2.63 6.77 5.97
C ILE A 113 -2.90 8.23 6.40
N ASP A 114 -3.94 8.86 5.85
CA ASP A 114 -4.31 10.22 6.19
C ASP A 114 -4.76 10.33 7.65
N MET A 115 -5.60 9.41 8.12
CA MET A 115 -6.00 9.33 9.53
C MET A 115 -4.80 9.16 10.47
N LEU A 116 -3.79 8.36 10.10
CA LEU A 116 -2.56 8.21 10.90
C LEU A 116 -1.81 9.54 11.04
N GLY A 117 -1.73 10.31 9.96
CA GLY A 117 -1.13 11.65 10.01
C GLY A 117 -1.88 12.60 10.93
N GLU A 118 -3.22 12.59 10.86
CA GLU A 118 -4.09 13.46 11.67
C GLU A 118 -3.99 13.14 13.16
N ILE A 119 -3.89 11.87 13.52
CA ILE A 119 -3.90 11.44 14.94
C ILE A 119 -2.51 11.52 15.58
N PHE A 120 -1.44 11.21 14.85
CA PHE A 120 -0.13 11.01 15.47
C PHE A 120 0.89 12.12 15.22
N ILE A 121 0.72 12.96 14.17
CA ILE A 121 1.76 13.89 13.77
C ILE A 121 1.47 15.32 14.21
N ASN A 122 2.32 15.85 15.09
CA ASN A 122 2.41 17.27 15.34
C ASN A 122 3.57 17.88 14.53
N PRO A 123 3.57 19.22 14.31
CA PRO A 123 4.69 19.89 13.67
C PRO A 123 6.02 19.61 14.38
N GLY A 124 6.96 19.01 13.64
CA GLY A 124 8.30 18.67 14.13
C GLY A 124 8.48 17.22 14.59
N ASP A 125 7.41 16.45 14.74
CA ASP A 125 7.49 15.00 14.98
C ASP A 125 8.14 14.28 13.80
N GLU A 126 8.96 13.28 14.07
CA GLU A 126 9.72 12.56 13.05
C GLU A 126 8.99 11.29 12.60
N VAL A 127 9.03 11.05 11.26
CA VAL A 127 8.57 9.81 10.65
C VAL A 127 9.70 9.18 9.86
N VAL A 128 10.09 7.97 10.26
CA VAL A 128 11.21 7.21 9.68
C VAL A 128 10.70 6.21 8.65
N TYR A 129 11.25 6.24 7.44
CA TYR A 129 10.94 5.29 6.37
C TYR A 129 12.04 5.28 5.30
N CYS A 130 12.07 4.25 4.46
CA CYS A 130 12.98 4.23 3.32
C CYS A 130 12.40 4.93 2.09
N MET A 131 13.31 5.47 1.24
CA MET A 131 12.95 6.02 -0.08
C MET A 131 13.89 5.46 -1.17
N PRO A 132 13.38 5.23 -2.39
CA PRO A 132 12.01 5.42 -2.87
C PRO A 132 11.03 4.38 -2.32
N SER A 133 9.86 4.85 -1.90
CA SER A 133 8.74 4.03 -1.42
C SER A 133 7.40 4.68 -1.80
N TYR A 134 6.29 4.22 -1.21
CA TYR A 134 4.95 4.69 -1.54
C TYR A 134 4.75 6.15 -1.12
N GLU A 135 4.53 7.02 -2.12
CA GLU A 135 4.53 8.47 -1.97
C GLU A 135 3.47 9.03 -0.99
N SER A 136 2.42 8.26 -0.66
CA SER A 136 1.39 8.74 0.28
C SER A 136 1.92 8.95 1.70
N PHE A 137 2.96 8.22 2.12
CA PHE A 137 3.55 8.44 3.44
C PHE A 137 4.32 9.76 3.53
N PRO A 138 5.30 10.08 2.66
CA PRO A 138 5.92 11.40 2.66
C PRO A 138 4.93 12.55 2.45
N ASP A 139 3.88 12.35 1.63
CA ASP A 139 2.83 13.36 1.45
C ASP A 139 2.07 13.61 2.75
N MET A 140 1.67 12.56 3.46
CA MET A 140 1.03 12.64 4.78
C MET A 140 1.91 13.38 5.79
N VAL A 141 3.20 13.04 5.90
CA VAL A 141 4.13 13.73 6.81
C VAL A 141 4.16 15.24 6.54
N ASN A 142 4.25 15.63 5.26
CA ASN A 142 4.23 17.04 4.87
C ASN A 142 2.90 17.73 5.21
N ASP A 143 1.76 17.04 4.99
CA ASP A 143 0.42 17.61 5.17
C ASP A 143 0.14 17.95 6.63
N TYR A 144 0.70 17.16 7.56
CA TYR A 144 0.55 17.39 9.01
C TYR A 144 1.74 18.14 9.65
N GLY A 145 2.77 18.51 8.86
CA GLY A 145 3.89 19.33 9.33
C GLY A 145 4.96 18.53 10.07
N GLY A 146 4.97 17.23 9.92
CA GLY A 146 6.01 16.35 10.44
C GLY A 146 7.34 16.51 9.72
N LYS A 147 8.38 15.95 10.30
CA LYS A 147 9.72 15.87 9.73
C LYS A 147 9.96 14.51 9.10
N ARG A 148 10.30 14.52 7.82
CA ARG A 148 10.67 13.33 7.05
C ARG A 148 12.08 12.88 7.44
N VAL A 149 12.23 11.63 7.87
CA VAL A 149 13.53 10.98 8.11
C VAL A 149 13.64 9.84 7.08
N GLU A 150 14.23 10.20 5.94
CA GLU A 150 14.33 9.33 4.77
C GLU A 150 15.65 8.57 4.77
N ILE A 151 15.55 7.25 4.79
CA ILE A 151 16.70 6.34 4.69
C ILE A 151 16.76 5.83 3.25
N PRO A 152 17.90 5.87 2.58
CA PRO A 152 18.04 5.25 1.27
C PRO A 152 17.75 3.75 1.34
N LEU A 153 17.17 3.19 0.27
CA LEU A 153 17.12 1.75 0.11
C LEU A 153 18.55 1.18 -0.01
N THR A 154 18.72 -0.08 0.32
CA THR A 154 19.98 -0.81 0.07
C THR A 154 20.28 -0.87 -1.43
N ALA A 155 21.51 -1.25 -1.80
CA ALA A 155 21.94 -1.33 -3.20
C ALA A 155 21.06 -2.29 -4.05
N ASP A 156 20.44 -3.28 -3.42
CA ASP A 156 19.51 -4.23 -4.02
C ASP A 156 18.03 -3.84 -3.83
N TYR A 157 17.76 -2.57 -3.57
CA TYR A 157 16.44 -1.95 -3.45
C TYR A 157 15.56 -2.46 -2.30
N HIS A 158 16.11 -3.07 -1.25
CA HIS A 158 15.38 -3.41 -0.04
C HIS A 158 15.37 -2.25 0.96
N PHE A 159 14.43 -2.29 1.89
CA PHE A 159 14.46 -1.39 3.05
C PHE A 159 15.70 -1.66 3.87
N ASP A 160 16.45 -0.61 4.20
CA ASP A 160 17.56 -0.65 5.14
C ASP A 160 17.03 -0.59 6.57
N LEU A 161 16.65 -1.75 7.12
CA LEU A 161 16.08 -1.86 8.46
C LEU A 161 17.07 -1.43 9.54
N ASP A 162 18.37 -1.66 9.34
CA ASP A 162 19.39 -1.24 10.30
C ASP A 162 19.56 0.29 10.28
N GLY A 163 19.63 0.89 9.09
CA GLY A 163 19.64 2.35 8.94
C GLY A 163 18.39 3.02 9.51
N MET A 164 17.22 2.42 9.31
CA MET A 164 15.96 2.89 9.92
C MET A 164 16.02 2.80 11.45
N TYR A 165 16.51 1.70 12.01
CA TYR A 165 16.66 1.53 13.44
C TYR A 165 17.59 2.60 14.05
N GLU A 166 18.73 2.86 13.42
CA GLU A 166 19.67 3.90 13.92
C GLU A 166 19.02 5.29 13.89
N ALA A 167 18.18 5.58 12.91
CA ALA A 167 17.52 6.88 12.72
C ALA A 167 16.38 7.16 13.71
N VAL A 168 15.90 6.18 14.48
CA VAL A 168 14.89 6.39 15.52
C VAL A 168 15.44 7.24 16.65
N THR A 169 14.74 8.34 16.99
CA THR A 169 15.08 9.30 18.05
C THR A 169 13.92 9.49 19.02
N GLU A 170 14.10 10.28 20.07
CA GLU A 170 13.04 10.69 21.00
C GLU A 170 11.89 11.46 20.32
N LYS A 171 12.09 11.98 19.11
CA LYS A 171 11.07 12.71 18.32
C LYS A 171 10.34 11.80 17.34
N THR A 172 10.76 10.56 17.20
CA THR A 172 10.13 9.63 16.25
C THR A 172 8.75 9.23 16.74
N LYS A 173 7.73 9.50 15.93
CA LYS A 173 6.35 9.09 16.20
C LYS A 173 5.94 7.87 15.39
N LEU A 174 6.34 7.82 14.11
CA LEU A 174 5.98 6.74 13.20
C LEU A 174 7.24 6.13 12.58
N VAL A 175 7.23 4.82 12.44
CA VAL A 175 8.19 4.07 11.61
C VAL A 175 7.40 3.27 10.57
N VAL A 176 7.70 3.44 9.27
CA VAL A 176 6.90 2.86 8.20
C VAL A 176 7.72 1.88 7.38
N VAL A 177 7.23 0.65 7.23
CA VAL A 177 7.75 -0.40 6.34
C VAL A 177 6.70 -0.74 5.30
N VAL A 178 7.02 -0.63 4.02
CA VAL A 178 6.15 -1.05 2.91
C VAL A 178 6.68 -2.38 2.36
N ASN A 179 5.91 -3.46 2.52
CA ASN A 179 6.38 -4.82 2.19
C ASN A 179 5.29 -5.72 1.59
N PRO A 180 5.37 -6.04 0.31
CA PRO A 180 6.37 -5.62 -0.71
C PRO A 180 6.38 -4.13 -0.99
N ASN A 181 7.59 -3.57 -1.25
CA ASN A 181 7.74 -2.15 -1.49
C ASN A 181 7.20 -1.71 -2.86
N ASN A 182 6.63 -0.55 -2.93
CA ASN A 182 6.27 0.16 -4.15
C ASN A 182 7.10 1.45 -4.24
N PRO A 183 7.98 1.66 -5.25
CA PRO A 183 7.85 1.09 -6.60
C PRO A 183 8.74 -0.13 -6.91
N THR A 184 9.60 -0.60 -6.01
CA THR A 184 10.66 -1.58 -6.33
C THR A 184 10.15 -3.02 -6.48
N GLY A 185 9.06 -3.37 -5.82
CA GLY A 185 8.54 -4.74 -5.79
C GLY A 185 9.32 -5.68 -4.87
N THR A 186 10.37 -5.19 -4.21
CA THR A 186 11.20 -5.98 -3.28
C THR A 186 10.42 -6.37 -2.03
N TYR A 187 10.79 -7.50 -1.46
CA TYR A 187 10.14 -8.10 -0.31
C TYR A 187 11.18 -8.49 0.75
N ILE A 188 10.87 -8.21 1.99
CA ILE A 188 11.66 -8.63 3.14
C ILE A 188 10.90 -9.75 3.87
N ASN A 189 11.62 -10.81 4.26
CA ASN A 189 11.05 -11.93 5.01
C ASN A 189 10.42 -11.46 6.31
N GLY A 190 9.25 -12.04 6.66
CA GLY A 190 8.46 -11.65 7.83
C GLY A 190 9.24 -11.74 9.14
N ALA A 191 10.10 -12.73 9.32
CA ALA A 191 10.91 -12.86 10.53
C ALA A 191 11.87 -11.67 10.76
N LYS A 192 12.45 -11.13 9.68
CA LYS A 192 13.30 -9.93 9.76
C LYS A 192 12.49 -8.68 10.12
N ILE A 193 11.27 -8.56 9.59
CA ILE A 193 10.39 -7.43 9.92
C ILE A 193 9.92 -7.55 11.37
N GLU A 194 9.54 -8.73 11.84
CA GLU A 194 9.17 -8.96 13.23
C GLU A 194 10.31 -8.61 14.18
N GLU A 195 11.55 -9.05 13.90
CA GLU A 195 12.73 -8.70 14.68
C GLU A 195 12.97 -7.18 14.70
N PHE A 196 12.84 -6.53 13.55
CA PHE A 196 12.96 -5.07 13.44
C PHE A 196 11.92 -4.34 14.28
N ILE A 197 10.65 -4.74 14.22
CA ILE A 197 9.55 -4.15 15.01
C ILE A 197 9.89 -4.22 16.50
N ARG A 198 10.32 -5.39 17.00
CA ARG A 198 10.68 -5.59 18.40
C ARG A 198 11.84 -4.68 18.81
N LYS A 199 12.90 -4.61 17.98
CA LYS A 199 14.05 -3.73 18.22
C LYS A 199 13.67 -2.24 18.28
N VAL A 200 12.78 -1.78 17.38
CA VAL A 200 12.27 -0.40 17.37
C VAL A 200 11.56 -0.09 18.69
N HIS A 201 10.64 -0.94 19.13
CA HIS A 201 9.92 -0.72 20.39
C HIS A 201 10.82 -0.83 21.62
N GLU A 202 11.82 -1.73 21.62
CA GLU A 202 12.83 -1.76 22.69
C GLU A 202 13.68 -0.48 22.71
N LYS A 203 14.02 0.09 21.56
CA LYS A 203 14.72 1.38 21.47
C LYS A 203 13.83 2.50 21.96
N ALA A 204 12.57 2.56 21.55
CA ALA A 204 11.60 3.55 22.02
C ALA A 204 11.48 3.55 23.55
N ALA A 205 11.34 2.37 24.18
CA ALA A 205 11.29 2.24 25.64
C ALA A 205 12.58 2.74 26.34
N ARG A 206 13.74 2.62 25.71
CA ARG A 206 14.98 3.19 26.25
C ARG A 206 15.09 4.70 26.08
N LEU A 207 14.48 5.25 25.03
CA LEU A 207 14.45 6.69 24.76
C LEU A 207 13.44 7.42 25.65
N HIS A 208 12.38 6.73 26.08
CA HIS A 208 11.28 7.25 26.92
C HIS A 208 11.13 6.47 28.23
N PRO A 209 12.15 6.48 29.12
CA PRO A 209 12.12 5.66 30.33
C PRO A 209 11.14 6.16 31.40
N ASP A 210 10.76 7.43 31.33
CA ASP A 210 10.03 8.13 32.40
C ASP A 210 8.61 8.56 31.91
N ASP A 211 8.22 8.22 30.69
CA ASP A 211 6.90 8.55 30.13
C ASP A 211 6.30 7.37 29.36
N ASP A 212 5.02 7.45 29.05
CA ASP A 212 4.27 6.41 28.31
C ASP A 212 4.37 6.58 26.78
N GLN A 213 5.35 7.34 26.27
CA GLN A 213 5.52 7.52 24.84
C GLN A 213 6.13 6.27 24.19
N ASP A 214 5.57 5.93 23.03
CA ASP A 214 6.03 4.83 22.19
C ASP A 214 6.05 5.25 20.73
N VAL A 215 6.68 4.45 19.90
CA VAL A 215 6.72 4.61 18.44
C VAL A 215 5.66 3.71 17.82
N VAL A 216 4.82 4.26 16.97
CA VAL A 216 3.87 3.45 16.19
C VAL A 216 4.58 2.88 14.96
N VAL A 217 4.64 1.56 14.85
CA VAL A 217 5.17 0.90 13.67
C VAL A 217 4.04 0.55 12.71
N ILE A 218 4.18 0.97 11.45
CA ILE A 218 3.21 0.73 10.38
C ILE A 218 3.85 -0.22 9.36
N VAL A 219 3.17 -1.33 9.06
CA VAL A 219 3.57 -2.24 7.99
C VAL A 219 2.48 -2.21 6.91
N ASP A 220 2.82 -1.64 5.76
CA ASP A 220 1.93 -1.61 4.59
C ASP A 220 2.11 -2.89 3.77
N GLU A 221 1.13 -3.76 3.85
CA GLU A 221 1.07 -5.05 3.18
C GLU A 221 0.10 -5.05 1.96
N ALA A 222 -0.03 -3.93 1.27
CA ALA A 222 -0.97 -3.78 0.15
C ALA A 222 -0.77 -4.81 -0.98
N TYR A 223 0.40 -5.44 -1.09
CA TYR A 223 0.74 -6.43 -2.11
C TYR A 223 0.99 -7.84 -1.53
N TYR A 224 0.62 -8.07 -0.28
CA TYR A 224 0.86 -9.31 0.46
C TYR A 224 0.43 -10.57 -0.28
N GLU A 225 -0.75 -10.57 -0.89
CA GLU A 225 -1.33 -11.72 -1.56
C GLU A 225 -0.50 -12.23 -2.74
N TYR A 226 0.39 -11.39 -3.32
CA TYR A 226 1.21 -11.74 -4.49
C TYR A 226 2.55 -12.39 -4.15
N VAL A 227 2.97 -12.32 -2.88
CA VAL A 227 4.27 -12.89 -2.45
C VAL A 227 4.24 -14.41 -2.58
N ASP A 228 5.23 -14.97 -3.26
CA ASP A 228 5.37 -16.42 -3.54
C ASP A 228 6.42 -17.13 -2.68
N ASP A 229 7.03 -16.44 -1.71
CA ASP A 229 7.89 -17.05 -0.72
C ASP A 229 7.05 -17.92 0.25
N PRO A 230 7.34 -19.22 0.38
CA PRO A 230 6.59 -20.11 1.27
C PRO A 230 6.78 -19.78 2.76
N THR A 231 7.79 -19.00 3.11
CA THR A 231 8.05 -18.55 4.50
C THR A 231 7.43 -17.19 4.79
N HIS A 232 6.64 -16.65 3.83
CA HIS A 232 5.97 -15.38 3.99
C HIS A 232 4.80 -15.48 4.97
N TYR A 233 4.78 -14.57 5.94
CA TYR A 233 3.66 -14.38 6.84
C TYR A 233 3.41 -12.90 7.12
N SER A 234 2.19 -12.58 7.52
CA SER A 234 1.76 -11.21 7.81
C SER A 234 2.15 -10.77 9.22
N MET A 235 2.44 -9.50 9.39
CA MET A 235 2.62 -8.92 10.73
C MET A 235 1.31 -8.89 11.54
N ILE A 236 0.17 -9.16 10.93
CA ILE A 236 -1.10 -9.42 11.63
C ILE A 236 -0.92 -10.59 12.64
N GLU A 237 -0.07 -11.57 12.33
CA GLU A 237 0.20 -12.68 13.24
C GLU A 237 0.81 -12.24 14.58
N MET A 238 1.57 -11.14 14.62
CA MET A 238 2.06 -10.60 15.89
C MET A 238 0.90 -10.14 16.77
N ILE A 239 -0.07 -9.44 16.18
CA ILE A 239 -1.28 -8.97 16.88
C ILE A 239 -2.11 -10.17 17.37
N GLN A 240 -2.32 -11.19 16.50
CA GLN A 240 -3.01 -12.43 16.85
C GLN A 240 -2.35 -13.18 18.01
N LYS A 241 -1.03 -13.09 18.13
CA LYS A 241 -0.23 -13.69 19.22
C LYS A 241 -0.15 -12.81 20.47
N GLY A 242 -0.94 -11.72 20.53
CA GLY A 242 -1.03 -10.83 21.70
C GLY A 242 0.14 -9.84 21.81
N TYR A 243 0.74 -9.42 20.69
CA TYR A 243 1.74 -8.34 20.72
C TYR A 243 1.08 -7.04 21.17
N ASP A 244 1.54 -6.46 22.26
CA ASP A 244 0.92 -5.39 23.01
C ASP A 244 1.50 -3.98 22.74
N ARG A 245 2.47 -3.87 21.81
CA ARG A 245 3.07 -2.58 21.44
C ARG A 245 2.43 -2.02 20.18
N PRO A 246 2.46 -0.68 19.96
CA PRO A 246 1.75 -0.02 18.86
C PRO A 246 2.20 -0.51 17.46
N LEU A 247 1.44 -1.43 16.88
CA LEU A 247 1.67 -2.01 15.55
C LEU A 247 0.40 -1.89 14.71
N ILE A 248 0.54 -1.32 13.52
CA ILE A 248 -0.56 -1.18 12.54
C ILE A 248 -0.17 -1.94 11.28
N VAL A 249 -0.99 -2.89 10.86
CA VAL A 249 -0.80 -3.63 9.61
C VAL A 249 -1.88 -3.24 8.62
N GLN A 250 -1.47 -2.56 7.54
CA GLN A 250 -2.37 -2.00 6.54
C GLN A 250 -2.54 -2.95 5.35
N ARG A 251 -3.75 -3.10 4.86
CA ARG A 251 -4.16 -3.91 3.72
C ARG A 251 -5.15 -3.18 2.81
N THR A 252 -5.41 -3.74 1.62
CA THR A 252 -6.34 -3.13 0.66
C THR A 252 -7.07 -4.16 -0.19
N PHE A 253 -8.32 -3.87 -0.54
CA PHE A 253 -9.07 -4.61 -1.56
C PHE A 253 -8.76 -4.13 -2.99
N SER A 254 -7.92 -3.11 -3.14
CA SER A 254 -7.62 -2.50 -4.45
C SER A 254 -6.75 -3.36 -5.36
N LYS A 255 -5.95 -4.29 -4.81
CA LYS A 255 -4.93 -5.04 -5.56
C LYS A 255 -5.41 -6.45 -5.90
N ALA A 256 -5.08 -7.47 -5.15
CA ALA A 256 -5.41 -8.86 -5.47
C ALA A 256 -6.92 -9.10 -5.63
N TYR A 257 -7.73 -8.45 -4.83
CA TYR A 257 -9.19 -8.56 -4.90
C TYR A 257 -9.83 -7.85 -6.12
N GLY A 258 -9.09 -6.99 -6.84
CA GLY A 258 -9.57 -6.33 -8.06
C GLY A 258 -10.62 -5.24 -7.83
N LEU A 259 -10.72 -4.67 -6.64
CA LEU A 259 -11.78 -3.74 -6.23
C LEU A 259 -11.28 -2.28 -6.10
N ALA A 260 -10.24 -1.90 -6.83
CA ALA A 260 -9.61 -0.57 -6.74
C ALA A 260 -10.59 0.60 -6.91
N GLY A 261 -11.60 0.44 -7.76
CA GLY A 261 -12.62 1.46 -8.04
C GLY A 261 -13.62 1.67 -6.91
N LEU A 262 -13.74 0.72 -5.97
CA LEU A 262 -14.69 0.79 -4.85
C LEU A 262 -14.14 1.52 -3.63
N ARG A 263 -12.84 1.77 -3.61
CA ARG A 263 -12.19 2.59 -2.59
C ARG A 263 -12.39 2.06 -1.17
N ILE A 264 -12.05 0.80 -0.89
CA ILE A 264 -12.03 0.21 0.45
C ILE A 264 -10.63 -0.33 0.74
N GLY A 265 -10.10 0.04 1.90
CA GLY A 265 -8.90 -0.50 2.51
C GLY A 265 -9.11 -0.65 4.00
N TYR A 266 -8.22 -1.35 4.67
CA TYR A 266 -8.32 -1.59 6.09
C TYR A 266 -6.95 -1.67 6.75
N ALA A 267 -6.94 -1.53 8.06
CA ALA A 267 -5.80 -1.87 8.89
C ALA A 267 -6.24 -2.70 10.09
N ILE A 268 -5.31 -3.47 10.65
CA ILE A 268 -5.48 -4.26 11.86
C ILE A 268 -4.46 -3.77 12.88
N THR A 269 -4.93 -3.53 14.10
CA THR A 269 -4.13 -3.07 15.22
C THR A 269 -4.80 -3.42 16.55
N GLN A 270 -4.22 -3.05 17.68
CA GLN A 270 -4.83 -3.21 18.99
C GLN A 270 -6.10 -2.33 19.13
N PRO A 271 -7.13 -2.77 19.87
CA PRO A 271 -8.42 -2.09 19.95
C PRO A 271 -8.34 -0.63 20.38
N ALA A 272 -7.57 -0.32 21.43
CA ALA A 272 -7.42 1.06 21.92
C ALA A 272 -6.77 1.98 20.85
N LEU A 273 -5.83 1.44 20.06
CA LEU A 273 -5.18 2.17 18.97
C LEU A 273 -6.14 2.35 17.78
N ALA A 274 -6.93 1.32 17.47
CA ALA A 274 -7.96 1.41 16.41
C ALA A 274 -9.01 2.46 16.76
N ASP A 275 -9.52 2.48 18.00
CA ASP A 275 -10.47 3.48 18.46
C ASP A 275 -9.90 4.91 18.36
N ALA A 276 -8.65 5.11 18.78
CA ALA A 276 -7.97 6.39 18.65
C ALA A 276 -7.89 6.86 17.19
N ILE A 277 -7.54 5.96 16.25
CA ILE A 277 -7.44 6.28 14.83
C ILE A 277 -8.81 6.57 14.20
N MET A 278 -9.85 5.85 14.63
CA MET A 278 -11.20 6.06 14.12
C MET A 278 -11.79 7.42 14.49
N LYS A 279 -11.22 8.18 15.45
CA LYS A 279 -11.60 9.58 15.74
C LYS A 279 -11.36 10.52 14.55
N ALA A 280 -10.39 10.20 13.68
CA ALA A 280 -10.13 10.94 12.42
C ALA A 280 -11.00 10.44 11.25
N CYS A 281 -11.81 9.39 11.43
CA CYS A 281 -12.63 8.87 10.37
C CYS A 281 -13.76 9.84 10.02
N GLN A 282 -13.83 10.23 8.74
CA GLN A 282 -14.92 11.07 8.26
C GLN A 282 -16.22 10.27 8.19
N ALA A 283 -17.30 10.86 8.70
CA ALA A 283 -18.63 10.27 8.63
C ALA A 283 -19.06 9.98 7.18
N TRP A 284 -19.70 8.85 6.95
CA TRP A 284 -20.33 8.47 5.67
C TRP A 284 -19.38 8.41 4.46
N ASN A 285 -18.08 8.17 4.67
CA ASN A 285 -17.10 8.19 3.59
C ASN A 285 -16.91 6.85 2.86
N TYR A 286 -17.66 5.81 3.23
CA TYR A 286 -17.61 4.52 2.56
C TYR A 286 -18.68 4.38 1.49
N SER A 287 -18.36 3.61 0.45
CA SER A 287 -19.33 3.22 -0.58
C SER A 287 -20.11 1.98 -0.10
N GLY A 288 -21.43 2.06 -0.02
CA GLY A 288 -22.27 0.91 0.36
C GLY A 288 -22.02 -0.32 -0.53
N PRO A 289 -22.08 -0.21 -1.87
CA PRO A 289 -21.68 -1.29 -2.76
C PRO A 289 -20.23 -1.76 -2.54
N GLY A 290 -19.35 -0.84 -2.12
CA GLY A 290 -17.95 -1.15 -1.79
C GLY A 290 -17.82 -2.05 -0.58
N LEU A 291 -18.54 -1.75 0.51
CA LEU A 291 -18.55 -2.58 1.73
C LEU A 291 -19.05 -3.99 1.42
N LEU A 292 -20.21 -4.11 0.76
CA LEU A 292 -20.80 -5.40 0.38
C LEU A 292 -19.86 -6.25 -0.49
N ALA A 293 -19.22 -5.61 -1.47
CA ALA A 293 -18.30 -6.31 -2.37
C ALA A 293 -17.04 -6.80 -1.66
N CYS A 294 -16.49 -6.00 -0.73
CA CYS A 294 -15.30 -6.36 0.03
C CYS A 294 -15.61 -7.47 1.03
N GLU A 295 -16.76 -7.42 1.69
CA GLU A 295 -17.25 -8.49 2.57
C GLU A 295 -17.36 -9.82 1.80
N ALA A 296 -18.06 -9.82 0.66
CA ALA A 296 -18.20 -11.01 -0.17
C ALA A 296 -16.86 -11.50 -0.72
N ALA A 297 -15.93 -10.61 -1.08
CA ALA A 297 -14.66 -10.98 -1.70
C ALA A 297 -13.77 -11.83 -0.77
N LEU A 298 -13.94 -11.72 0.55
CA LEU A 298 -13.21 -12.54 1.53
C LEU A 298 -13.60 -14.02 1.46
N ASP A 299 -14.77 -14.36 0.95
CA ASP A 299 -15.22 -15.76 0.78
C ASP A 299 -14.60 -16.44 -0.44
N TYR A 300 -14.07 -15.68 -1.41
CA TYR A 300 -13.56 -16.21 -2.68
C TYR A 300 -12.03 -16.32 -2.71
N GLN A 301 -11.43 -16.90 -1.66
CA GLN A 301 -9.97 -17.04 -1.54
C GLN A 301 -9.36 -17.93 -2.63
N ASP A 302 -10.09 -18.88 -3.18
CA ASP A 302 -9.61 -19.70 -4.29
C ASP A 302 -9.45 -18.86 -5.58
N TYR A 303 -10.29 -17.83 -5.76
CA TYR A 303 -10.09 -16.87 -6.83
C TYR A 303 -8.81 -16.05 -6.63
N ILE A 304 -8.53 -15.61 -5.40
CA ILE A 304 -7.27 -14.89 -5.07
C ILE A 304 -6.04 -15.77 -5.32
N LYS A 305 -6.09 -17.04 -4.92
CA LYS A 305 -5.03 -18.02 -5.23
C LYS A 305 -4.81 -18.16 -6.74
N LYS A 306 -5.89 -18.22 -7.54
CA LYS A 306 -5.83 -18.25 -9.00
C LYS A 306 -5.19 -16.98 -9.56
N VAL A 307 -5.61 -15.80 -9.11
CA VAL A 307 -5.03 -14.50 -9.52
C VAL A 307 -3.54 -14.46 -9.18
N LYS A 308 -3.14 -14.89 -7.98
CA LYS A 308 -1.73 -15.01 -7.58
C LYS A 308 -0.95 -15.90 -8.54
N ALA A 309 -1.44 -17.09 -8.84
CA ALA A 309 -0.76 -18.04 -9.73
C ALA A 309 -0.55 -17.46 -11.14
N LEU A 310 -1.59 -16.84 -11.71
CA LEU A 310 -1.52 -16.17 -13.02
C LEU A 310 -0.54 -14.97 -12.98
N ASN A 311 -0.54 -14.23 -11.89
CA ASN A 311 0.41 -13.14 -11.71
C ASN A 311 1.86 -13.65 -11.68
N ILE A 312 2.16 -14.70 -10.94
CA ILE A 312 3.50 -15.29 -10.85
C ILE A 312 3.99 -15.74 -12.23
N GLU A 313 3.13 -16.45 -12.99
CA GLU A 313 3.45 -16.90 -14.34
C GLU A 313 3.79 -15.72 -15.26
N ASN A 314 2.90 -14.73 -15.33
CA ASN A 314 3.08 -13.57 -16.20
C ASN A 314 4.23 -12.68 -15.74
N ARG A 315 4.43 -12.52 -14.44
CA ARG A 315 5.53 -11.76 -13.84
C ARG A 315 6.88 -12.36 -14.23
N ASN A 316 7.02 -13.67 -14.12
CA ASN A 316 8.24 -14.38 -14.49
C ASN A 316 8.51 -14.24 -15.99
N TYR A 317 7.49 -14.43 -16.83
CA TYR A 317 7.60 -14.23 -18.28
C TYR A 317 8.09 -12.79 -18.61
N VAL A 318 7.46 -11.76 -18.06
CA VAL A 318 7.84 -10.37 -18.35
C VAL A 318 9.24 -10.05 -17.81
N ALA A 319 9.59 -10.54 -16.62
CA ALA A 319 10.92 -10.33 -16.03
C ALA A 319 12.02 -10.95 -16.89
N ASP A 320 11.83 -12.17 -17.37
CA ASP A 320 12.80 -12.88 -18.18
C ASP A 320 12.98 -12.22 -19.57
N GLU A 321 11.89 -11.81 -20.20
CA GLU A 321 11.94 -11.09 -21.48
C GLU A 321 12.65 -9.71 -21.35
N LEU A 322 12.40 -8.96 -20.25
CA LEU A 322 13.10 -7.70 -20.00
C LEU A 322 14.60 -7.90 -19.78
N LYS A 323 15.00 -8.95 -19.05
CA LYS A 323 16.42 -9.33 -18.90
C LYS A 323 17.06 -9.68 -20.24
N GLN A 324 16.37 -10.43 -21.11
CA GLN A 324 16.85 -10.76 -22.46
C GLN A 324 17.01 -9.52 -23.36
N LEU A 325 16.20 -8.48 -23.11
CA LEU A 325 16.32 -7.17 -23.76
C LEU A 325 17.45 -6.31 -23.17
N GLY A 326 18.14 -6.80 -22.14
CA GLY A 326 19.28 -6.14 -21.52
C GLY A 326 18.95 -5.17 -20.39
N PHE A 327 17.70 -5.13 -19.91
CA PHE A 327 17.34 -4.32 -18.76
C PHE A 327 17.82 -4.95 -17.44
N GLU A 328 18.16 -4.10 -16.48
CA GLU A 328 18.27 -4.51 -15.09
C GLU A 328 16.83 -4.66 -14.52
N VAL A 329 16.55 -5.82 -13.96
CA VAL A 329 15.22 -6.15 -13.39
C VAL A 329 15.39 -6.42 -11.91
N VAL A 330 14.78 -5.60 -11.08
CA VAL A 330 14.74 -5.82 -9.64
C VAL A 330 13.83 -7.02 -9.34
N PRO A 331 14.26 -8.01 -8.52
CA PRO A 331 13.47 -9.21 -8.23
C PRO A 331 12.09 -8.85 -7.64
N PRO A 332 10.99 -9.12 -8.36
CA PRO A 332 9.67 -8.64 -7.96
C PRO A 332 8.93 -9.67 -7.09
N ALA A 333 8.25 -9.21 -6.03
CA ALA A 333 7.34 -10.01 -5.21
C ALA A 333 5.88 -9.49 -5.25
N ALA A 334 5.62 -8.43 -6.03
CA ALA A 334 4.30 -7.80 -6.18
C ALA A 334 3.67 -8.09 -7.55
N ASN A 335 2.58 -7.41 -7.89
CA ASN A 335 1.97 -7.48 -9.23
C ASN A 335 2.52 -6.42 -10.21
N PHE A 336 3.77 -6.07 -10.06
CA PHE A 336 4.48 -5.16 -10.96
C PHE A 336 5.99 -5.47 -10.94
N ILE A 337 6.68 -4.99 -11.97
CA ILE A 337 8.14 -5.10 -12.11
C ILE A 337 8.72 -3.69 -12.16
N PHE A 338 9.78 -3.47 -11.39
CA PHE A 338 10.63 -2.30 -11.44
C PHE A 338 11.90 -2.66 -12.20
N PHE A 339 12.22 -1.88 -13.23
CA PHE A 339 13.34 -2.19 -14.12
C PHE A 339 13.96 -0.92 -14.67
N GLY A 340 15.22 -1.00 -15.03
CA GLY A 340 15.97 0.17 -15.47
C GLY A 340 17.15 -0.16 -16.36
N ILE A 341 18.00 0.84 -16.57
CA ILE A 341 19.21 0.76 -17.36
C ILE A 341 20.29 0.09 -16.51
N PRO A 342 20.95 -0.99 -16.98
CA PRO A 342 22.04 -1.60 -16.23
C PRO A 342 23.23 -0.64 -16.07
N GLU A 343 23.97 -0.78 -14.99
CA GLU A 343 25.07 0.12 -14.64
C GLU A 343 26.14 0.18 -15.76
N ASN A 344 26.43 -0.96 -16.38
CA ASN A 344 27.44 -1.11 -17.45
C ASN A 344 26.91 -0.83 -18.86
N ALA A 345 25.71 -0.23 -19.01
CA ALA A 345 25.13 0.08 -20.30
C ALA A 345 25.97 1.08 -21.09
N THR A 346 26.10 0.85 -22.40
CA THR A 346 26.71 1.79 -23.34
C THR A 346 25.90 3.07 -23.51
N ALA A 347 26.47 4.12 -24.07
CA ALA A 347 25.75 5.38 -24.33
C ALA A 347 24.52 5.16 -25.23
N GLU A 348 24.64 4.32 -26.26
CA GLU A 348 23.53 3.97 -27.15
C GLU A 348 22.40 3.22 -26.39
N GLN A 349 22.78 2.26 -25.54
CA GLN A 349 21.80 1.55 -24.69
C GLN A 349 21.10 2.51 -23.73
N ARG A 350 21.82 3.43 -23.08
CA ARG A 350 21.24 4.42 -22.18
C ARG A 350 20.23 5.32 -22.89
N GLU A 351 20.48 5.70 -24.14
CA GLU A 351 19.54 6.48 -24.94
C GLU A 351 18.28 5.67 -25.28
N LYS A 352 18.45 4.42 -25.75
CA LYS A 352 17.33 3.55 -26.12
C LYS A 352 16.46 3.12 -24.93
N MET A 353 17.10 2.91 -23.78
CA MET A 353 16.46 2.42 -22.55
C MET A 353 16.03 3.54 -21.58
N ASP A 354 16.17 4.82 -21.97
CA ASP A 354 15.78 5.93 -21.11
C ASP A 354 14.32 5.76 -20.62
N PRO A 355 14.07 5.81 -19.31
CA PRO A 355 12.76 5.48 -18.76
C PRO A 355 11.63 6.41 -19.24
N VAL A 356 11.94 7.68 -19.51
CA VAL A 356 10.94 8.64 -20.00
C VAL A 356 10.65 8.36 -21.46
N ARG A 357 11.69 8.07 -22.27
CA ARG A 357 11.54 7.66 -23.66
C ARG A 357 10.71 6.38 -23.77
N VAL A 358 11.09 5.32 -23.08
CA VAL A 358 10.36 4.04 -23.07
C VAL A 358 8.89 4.22 -22.71
N LYS A 359 8.61 4.99 -21.65
CA LYS A 359 7.23 5.31 -21.25
C LYS A 359 6.45 6.03 -22.36
N ASN A 360 7.05 7.03 -23.02
CA ASN A 360 6.40 7.82 -24.06
C ASN A 360 6.17 6.97 -25.33
N GLU A 361 7.14 6.19 -25.77
CA GLU A 361 7.05 5.28 -26.92
C GLU A 361 5.95 4.22 -26.71
N LEU A 362 5.82 3.69 -25.49
CA LEU A 362 4.73 2.78 -25.13
C LEU A 362 3.37 3.48 -25.14
N ALA A 363 3.32 4.73 -24.64
CA ALA A 363 2.08 5.50 -24.62
C ALA A 363 1.55 5.80 -26.04
N GLU A 364 2.44 6.04 -27.02
CA GLU A 364 2.08 6.16 -28.44
C GLU A 364 1.46 4.87 -29.01
N ARG A 365 1.89 3.72 -28.48
CA ARG A 365 1.35 2.39 -28.79
C ARG A 365 0.14 2.00 -27.92
N LYS A 366 -0.40 2.98 -27.16
CA LYS A 366 -1.54 2.82 -26.23
C LYS A 366 -1.28 1.84 -25.08
N ILE A 367 -0.03 1.74 -24.65
CA ILE A 367 0.36 0.96 -23.47
C ILE A 367 0.87 1.94 -22.41
N MET A 368 0.21 1.96 -21.25
CA MET A 368 0.53 2.89 -20.16
C MET A 368 1.35 2.19 -19.09
N ILE A 369 2.56 2.69 -18.82
CA ILE A 369 3.40 2.27 -17.68
C ILE A 369 3.82 3.45 -16.82
N GLY A 370 4.40 3.19 -15.64
CA GLY A 370 5.03 4.21 -14.78
C GLY A 370 6.52 4.40 -15.11
N ALA A 371 7.05 5.57 -14.76
CA ALA A 371 8.49 5.82 -14.80
C ALA A 371 8.96 6.54 -13.51
N PRO A 372 8.85 5.89 -12.33
CA PRO A 372 9.26 6.48 -11.06
C PRO A 372 10.78 6.40 -10.86
N ASN A 373 11.36 7.45 -10.26
CA ASN A 373 12.74 7.46 -9.73
C ASN A 373 13.83 6.99 -10.73
N GLY A 374 13.73 7.42 -11.99
CA GLY A 374 14.73 7.09 -13.02
C GLY A 374 14.67 5.64 -13.55
N HIS A 375 13.62 4.92 -13.26
CA HIS A 375 13.33 3.55 -13.71
C HIS A 375 11.95 3.47 -14.34
N ASN A 376 11.64 2.36 -14.96
CA ASN A 376 10.28 2.04 -15.37
C ASN A 376 9.62 1.10 -14.35
N ARG A 377 8.29 1.21 -14.21
CA ARG A 377 7.48 0.26 -13.46
C ARG A 377 6.30 -0.18 -14.32
N VAL A 378 6.19 -1.46 -14.59
CA VAL A 378 5.11 -2.07 -15.36
C VAL A 378 4.27 -2.96 -14.44
N SER A 379 2.96 -2.77 -14.41
CA SER A 379 2.02 -3.67 -13.74
C SER A 379 1.89 -4.97 -14.54
N ILE A 380 1.67 -6.09 -13.85
CA ILE A 380 1.44 -7.38 -14.48
C ILE A 380 -0.05 -7.50 -14.81
N GLY A 381 -0.35 -7.48 -16.10
CA GLY A 381 -1.68 -7.64 -16.65
C GLY A 381 -2.03 -9.10 -16.96
N THR A 382 -3.01 -9.30 -17.84
CA THR A 382 -3.32 -10.60 -18.40
C THR A 382 -2.17 -11.11 -19.29
N ALA A 383 -2.18 -12.40 -19.64
CA ALA A 383 -1.14 -12.98 -20.52
C ALA A 383 -1.05 -12.25 -21.86
N GLU A 384 -2.19 -11.84 -22.43
CA GLU A 384 -2.27 -11.10 -23.68
C GLU A 384 -1.67 -9.69 -23.54
N GLU A 385 -1.96 -8.99 -22.45
CA GLU A 385 -1.41 -7.65 -22.17
C GLU A 385 0.10 -7.70 -21.93
N CYS A 386 0.59 -8.72 -21.23
CA CYS A 386 2.01 -8.95 -21.03
C CYS A 386 2.75 -9.23 -22.35
N LYS A 387 2.19 -10.06 -23.23
CA LYS A 387 2.73 -10.33 -24.57
C LYS A 387 2.74 -9.07 -25.44
N LEU A 388 1.67 -8.27 -25.39
CA LEU A 388 1.58 -7.00 -26.12
C LEU A 388 2.67 -6.02 -25.65
N PHE A 389 2.85 -5.89 -24.32
CA PHE A 389 3.89 -5.06 -23.74
C PHE A 389 5.29 -5.49 -24.20
N ILE A 390 5.62 -6.78 -24.12
CA ILE A 390 6.94 -7.31 -24.53
C ILE A 390 7.17 -7.15 -26.03
N ALA A 391 6.16 -7.36 -26.88
CA ALA A 391 6.27 -7.11 -28.31
C ALA A 391 6.64 -5.64 -28.61
N ALA A 392 5.96 -4.69 -27.94
CA ALA A 392 6.27 -3.26 -28.06
C ALA A 392 7.68 -2.92 -27.55
N MET A 393 8.10 -3.50 -26.42
CA MET A 393 9.46 -3.31 -25.88
C MET A 393 10.54 -3.77 -26.86
N LYS A 394 10.34 -4.93 -27.51
CA LYS A 394 11.26 -5.45 -28.54
C LYS A 394 11.42 -4.51 -29.73
N GLU A 395 10.40 -3.74 -30.09
CA GLU A 395 10.47 -2.73 -31.16
C GLU A 395 11.20 -1.45 -30.69
N ILE A 396 10.95 -1.01 -29.46
CA ILE A 396 11.49 0.25 -28.91
C ILE A 396 13.00 0.19 -28.69
N VAL A 397 13.54 -0.95 -28.26
CA VAL A 397 14.97 -1.08 -27.89
C VAL A 397 15.85 -1.67 -29.01
N ARG A 398 15.26 -2.08 -30.11
CA ARG A 398 16.02 -2.43 -31.33
C ARG A 398 16.57 -1.16 -31.99
#